data_d364bb9bdde1cd82eb4f377bbfbb64f9
#
_entry.id   d364bb9bdde1cd82eb4f377bbfbb64f9
#
_cell.length_a   1.000
_cell.length_b   1.000
_cell.length_c   1.000
_cell.angle_alpha   90.00
_cell.angle_beta   90.00
_cell.angle_gamma   90.00
#
_symmetry.space_group_name_H-M   'P 1'
#
loop_
_entity.id
_entity.type
_entity.pdbx_description
1 polymer ?
#
loop_
_entity_poly.entity_id
_entity_poly.type
_entity_poly.pdbx_seq_one_letter_code
_entity_poly.pdbx_strand_id
1 'polypeptide(L)'
;MAKKIEGYIKLQVPAGTANPSPPIGPALGQRGVNIMEFCKAFNASTQELEKGMPIPTVITVYADRSFTFVTKTPPASYLIKKAANLKSGSKEPGKTSAGKIARSELTKIAELKMADLNANDLDQATKIIEGSARSMGLEVTEG
;
A
#
# COMPACT_ATOMS: atom_id res chain seq x y z
N MET A 1 8.47 -29.08 7.58
CA MET A 1 7.17 -29.44 6.99
C MET A 1 6.39 -28.18 6.67
N ALA A 2 5.70 -28.17 5.53
CA ALA A 2 4.83 -27.06 5.19
C ALA A 2 3.61 -27.04 6.11
N LYS A 3 3.36 -25.93 6.77
CA LYS A 3 2.18 -25.76 7.61
C LYS A 3 0.95 -25.57 6.74
N LYS A 4 -0.18 -26.10 7.18
CA LYS A 4 -1.44 -25.93 6.47
C LYS A 4 -1.91 -24.47 6.59
N ILE A 5 -2.16 -23.82 5.46
CA ILE A 5 -2.65 -22.46 5.43
C ILE A 5 -4.15 -22.46 5.74
N GLU A 6 -4.55 -21.71 6.75
CA GLU A 6 -5.97 -21.53 7.11
C GLU A 6 -6.61 -20.40 6.31
N GLY A 7 -5.85 -19.33 6.07
CA GLY A 7 -6.35 -18.23 5.28
C GLY A 7 -5.36 -17.07 5.19
N TYR A 8 -5.81 -16.03 4.49
CA TYR A 8 -5.03 -14.82 4.28
C TYR A 8 -5.79 -13.61 4.80
N ILE A 9 -5.05 -12.65 5.34
CA ILE A 9 -5.59 -11.36 5.78
C ILE A 9 -4.82 -10.27 5.03
N LYS A 10 -5.52 -9.40 4.35
CA LYS A 10 -4.92 -8.27 3.64
C LYS A 10 -5.33 -6.97 4.32
N LEU A 11 -4.34 -6.20 4.76
CA LEU A 11 -4.54 -4.95 5.48
C LEU A 11 -3.62 -3.86 4.96
N GLN A 12 -4.02 -2.63 5.17
CA GLN A 12 -3.12 -1.48 5.05
C GLN A 12 -2.81 -0.99 6.47
N VAL A 13 -1.54 -1.06 6.86
CA VAL A 13 -1.10 -0.75 8.22
C VAL A 13 -0.14 0.43 8.17
N PRO A 14 -0.32 1.46 9.01
CA PRO A 14 0.64 2.57 9.08
C PRO A 14 2.03 2.09 9.50
N ALA A 15 3.04 2.47 8.75
CA ALA A 15 4.42 2.07 9.02
C ALA A 15 4.88 2.56 10.40
N GLY A 16 5.49 1.68 11.18
CA GLY A 16 6.04 2.00 12.49
C GLY A 16 5.02 2.33 13.58
N THR A 17 3.73 2.31 13.27
CA THR A 17 2.65 2.69 14.21
C THR A 17 1.52 1.65 14.29
N ALA A 18 1.81 0.39 13.96
CA ALA A 18 0.83 -0.67 14.09
C ALA A 18 0.43 -0.85 15.57
N ASN A 19 -0.87 -0.92 15.81
CA ASN A 19 -1.43 -1.08 17.14
C ASN A 19 -2.69 -1.98 17.10
N PRO A 20 -3.17 -2.48 18.27
CA PRO A 20 -4.31 -3.38 18.31
C PRO A 20 -5.67 -2.75 17.99
N SER A 21 -5.72 -1.44 17.73
CA SER A 21 -6.99 -0.78 17.40
C SER A 21 -7.46 -1.13 15.97
N PRO A 22 -8.75 -0.90 15.64
CA PRO A 22 -9.23 -1.14 14.29
C PRO A 22 -8.39 -0.39 13.23
N PRO A 23 -8.17 -0.98 12.05
CA PRO A 23 -8.74 -2.25 11.54
C PRO A 23 -7.93 -3.50 11.89
N ILE A 24 -6.78 -3.38 12.55
CA ILE A 24 -5.85 -4.49 12.79
C ILE A 24 -6.40 -5.49 13.80
N GLY A 25 -6.88 -5.01 14.96
CA GLY A 25 -7.36 -5.86 16.02
C GLY A 25 -8.46 -6.81 15.58
N PRO A 26 -9.59 -6.32 15.06
CA PRO A 26 -10.68 -7.17 14.61
C PRO A 26 -10.30 -8.15 13.53
N ALA A 27 -9.50 -7.72 12.54
CA ALA A 27 -9.09 -8.55 11.42
C ALA A 27 -8.23 -9.75 11.86
N LEU A 28 -7.29 -9.51 12.75
CA LEU A 28 -6.43 -10.58 13.30
C LEU A 28 -7.14 -11.41 14.35
N GLY A 29 -7.97 -10.76 15.18
CA GLY A 29 -8.73 -11.44 16.22
C GLY A 29 -9.69 -12.49 15.70
N GLN A 30 -10.34 -12.24 14.57
CA GLN A 30 -11.23 -13.21 13.92
C GLN A 30 -10.52 -14.49 13.51
N ARG A 31 -9.23 -14.41 13.23
CA ARG A 31 -8.42 -15.56 12.84
C ARG A 31 -7.64 -16.19 14.00
N GLY A 32 -7.76 -15.62 15.20
CA GLY A 32 -7.07 -16.12 16.38
C GLY A 32 -5.56 -15.86 16.39
N VAL A 33 -5.11 -14.87 15.63
CA VAL A 33 -3.69 -14.49 15.56
C VAL A 33 -3.33 -13.58 16.73
N ASN A 34 -2.09 -13.70 17.23
CA ASN A 34 -1.58 -12.83 18.28
C ASN A 34 -1.32 -11.43 17.74
N ILE A 35 -2.21 -10.50 18.06
CA ILE A 35 -2.19 -9.12 17.58
C ILE A 35 -0.92 -8.38 18.01
N MET A 36 -0.54 -8.53 19.26
CA MET A 36 0.65 -7.84 19.80
C MET A 36 1.94 -8.30 19.15
N GLU A 37 2.06 -9.60 18.90
CA GLU A 37 3.22 -10.16 18.21
C GLU A 37 3.33 -9.62 16.78
N PHE A 38 2.21 -9.55 16.06
CA PHE A 38 2.17 -8.95 14.73
C PHE A 38 2.57 -7.48 14.77
N CYS A 39 2.02 -6.70 15.68
CA CYS A 39 2.34 -5.27 15.79
C CYS A 39 3.83 -5.04 16.06
N LYS A 40 4.43 -5.81 16.96
CA LYS A 40 5.86 -5.72 17.24
C LYS A 40 6.72 -6.06 16.03
N ALA A 41 6.42 -7.18 15.38
CA ALA A 41 7.17 -7.64 14.20
C ALA A 41 7.03 -6.65 13.04
N PHE A 42 5.83 -6.15 12.78
CA PHE A 42 5.57 -5.17 11.74
C PHE A 42 6.29 -3.86 12.01
N ASN A 43 6.18 -3.33 13.22
CA ASN A 43 6.85 -2.08 13.58
C ASN A 43 8.37 -2.21 13.45
N ALA A 44 8.94 -3.33 13.84
CA ALA A 44 10.37 -3.60 13.68
C ALA A 44 10.78 -3.63 12.20
N SER A 45 10.00 -4.26 11.35
CA SER A 45 10.32 -4.37 9.91
C SER A 45 10.10 -3.06 9.15
N THR A 46 9.30 -2.14 9.68
CA THR A 46 8.98 -0.86 9.03
C THR A 46 9.63 0.36 9.69
N GLN A 47 10.59 0.14 10.59
CA GLN A 47 11.26 1.26 11.29
C GLN A 47 11.96 2.24 10.37
N GLU A 48 12.51 1.74 9.27
CA GLU A 48 13.24 2.55 8.30
C GLU A 48 12.31 3.33 7.37
N LEU A 49 11.03 3.02 7.39
CA LEU A 49 10.04 3.67 6.53
C LEU A 49 9.47 4.91 7.22
N GLU A 50 8.90 5.79 6.42
CA GLU A 50 8.22 6.98 6.91
C GLU A 50 7.04 6.60 7.80
N LYS A 51 7.01 7.12 9.03
CA LYS A 51 5.93 6.82 9.99
C LYS A 51 4.58 7.27 9.45
N GLY A 52 3.58 6.42 9.64
CA GLY A 52 2.23 6.71 9.18
C GLY A 52 1.97 6.43 7.71
N MET A 53 2.99 6.04 6.94
CA MET A 53 2.82 5.64 5.54
C MET A 53 2.03 4.34 5.48
N PRO A 54 0.89 4.27 4.76
CA PRO A 54 0.13 3.02 4.67
C PRO A 54 0.93 1.98 3.91
N ILE A 55 1.12 0.82 4.53
CA ILE A 55 1.85 -0.30 3.93
C ILE A 55 0.86 -1.45 3.72
N PRO A 56 0.60 -1.85 2.47
CA PRO A 56 -0.21 -3.03 2.21
C PRO A 56 0.52 -4.27 2.74
N THR A 57 -0.14 -5.02 3.59
CA THR A 57 0.42 -6.20 4.23
C THR A 57 -0.47 -7.39 3.97
N VAL A 58 0.12 -8.49 3.51
CA VAL A 58 -0.58 -9.76 3.35
C VAL A 58 -0.10 -10.69 4.45
N ILE A 59 -1.03 -11.10 5.32
CA ILE A 59 -0.75 -11.97 6.45
C ILE A 59 -1.28 -13.36 6.11
N THR A 60 -0.41 -14.37 6.17
CA THR A 60 -0.79 -15.77 5.99
C THR A 60 -0.96 -16.40 7.36
N VAL A 61 -2.16 -16.92 7.64
CA VAL A 61 -2.50 -17.59 8.90
C VAL A 61 -2.46 -19.10 8.69
N TYR A 62 -1.77 -19.80 9.59
CA TYR A 62 -1.63 -21.25 9.55
C TYR A 62 -2.57 -21.92 10.56
N ALA A 63 -2.81 -23.21 10.37
CA ALA A 63 -3.72 -23.99 11.21
C ALA A 63 -3.31 -24.05 12.70
N ASP A 64 -2.02 -23.89 12.99
CA ASP A 64 -1.50 -23.84 14.36
C ASP A 64 -1.57 -22.45 15.00
N ARG A 65 -2.28 -21.51 14.36
CA ARG A 65 -2.42 -20.10 14.76
C ARG A 65 -1.14 -19.28 14.63
N SER A 66 -0.09 -19.85 14.03
CA SER A 66 1.08 -19.06 13.66
C SER A 66 0.77 -18.25 12.40
N PHE A 67 1.58 -17.23 12.15
CA PHE A 67 1.39 -16.38 10.98
C PHE A 67 2.73 -15.96 10.38
N THR A 68 2.69 -15.65 9.11
CA THR A 68 3.76 -14.92 8.42
C THR A 68 3.15 -13.75 7.70
N PHE A 69 3.92 -12.70 7.47
CA PHE A 69 3.42 -11.55 6.75
C PHE A 69 4.45 -11.06 5.73
N VAL A 70 3.95 -10.48 4.66
CA VAL A 70 4.75 -9.85 3.61
C VAL A 70 4.27 -8.41 3.45
N THR A 71 5.19 -7.46 3.54
CA THR A 71 4.89 -6.05 3.30
C THR A 71 5.15 -5.73 1.83
N LYS A 72 4.29 -4.87 1.26
CA LYS A 72 4.41 -4.41 -0.11
C LYS A 72 4.74 -2.92 -0.13
N THR A 73 5.03 -2.38 -1.31
CA THR A 73 5.21 -0.95 -1.46
C THR A 73 3.93 -0.18 -1.16
N PRO A 74 3.99 1.09 -0.75
CA PRO A 74 2.79 1.89 -0.47
C PRO A 74 1.82 1.90 -1.65
N PRO A 75 0.50 2.10 -1.42
CA PRO A 75 -0.46 2.17 -2.51
C PRO A 75 -0.12 3.28 -3.49
N ALA A 76 -0.36 3.03 -4.78
CA ALA A 76 -0.10 4.03 -5.82
C ALA A 76 -0.85 5.35 -5.54
N SER A 77 -2.09 5.25 -5.05
CA SER A 77 -2.89 6.42 -4.70
C SER A 77 -2.23 7.29 -3.63
N TYR A 78 -1.62 6.67 -2.63
CA TYR A 78 -0.90 7.41 -1.58
C TYR A 78 0.31 8.15 -2.15
N LEU A 79 1.12 7.47 -2.96
CA LEU A 79 2.31 8.04 -3.57
C LEU A 79 1.96 9.19 -4.53
N ILE A 80 0.89 9.02 -5.30
CA ILE A 80 0.41 10.05 -6.24
C ILE A 80 -0.07 11.29 -5.46
N LYS A 81 -0.87 11.10 -4.41
CA LYS A 81 -1.34 12.21 -3.57
C LYS A 81 -0.17 12.96 -2.92
N LYS A 82 0.82 12.23 -2.44
CA LYS A 82 2.02 12.82 -1.84
C LYS A 82 2.82 13.63 -2.86
N ALA A 83 3.03 13.11 -4.05
CA ALA A 83 3.75 13.80 -5.12
C ALA A 83 3.02 15.05 -5.61
N ALA A 84 1.70 15.02 -5.63
CA ALA A 84 0.85 16.17 -6.04
C ALA A 84 0.51 17.11 -4.87
N ASN A 85 0.97 16.82 -3.65
CA ASN A 85 0.66 17.57 -2.43
C ASN A 85 -0.85 17.69 -2.15
N LEU A 86 -1.60 16.61 -2.41
CA LEU A 86 -3.04 16.58 -2.21
C LEU A 86 -3.40 15.74 -0.98
N LYS A 87 -4.45 16.14 -0.27
CA LYS A 87 -5.01 15.36 0.84
C LYS A 87 -5.93 14.25 0.35
N SER A 88 -6.63 14.51 -0.75
CA SER A 88 -7.56 13.55 -1.36
C SER A 88 -7.65 13.77 -2.86
N GLY A 89 -8.12 12.75 -3.58
CA GLY A 89 -8.42 12.88 -5.00
C GLY A 89 -9.70 13.64 -5.25
N SER A 90 -10.10 13.73 -6.52
CA SER A 90 -11.35 14.39 -6.93
C SER A 90 -12.56 13.62 -6.42
N LYS A 91 -13.60 14.35 -6.04
CA LYS A 91 -14.91 13.77 -5.71
C LYS A 91 -15.62 13.23 -6.94
N GLU A 92 -15.36 13.84 -8.09
CA GLU A 92 -15.94 13.44 -9.38
C GLU A 92 -14.83 13.27 -10.42
N PRO A 93 -14.07 12.14 -10.36
CA PRO A 93 -13.00 11.89 -11.33
C PRO A 93 -13.54 11.87 -12.76
N GLY A 94 -12.82 12.51 -13.67
CA GLY A 94 -13.22 12.63 -15.06
C GLY A 94 -14.10 13.83 -15.37
N LYS A 95 -14.70 14.45 -14.34
CA LYS A 95 -15.49 15.70 -14.49
C LYS A 95 -14.75 16.89 -13.92
N THR A 96 -14.22 16.77 -12.70
CA THR A 96 -13.46 17.83 -12.04
C THR A 96 -12.05 17.36 -11.75
N SER A 97 -11.08 18.25 -11.97
CA SER A 97 -9.68 17.98 -11.66
C SER A 97 -9.37 18.34 -10.22
N ALA A 98 -8.75 17.44 -9.48
CA ALA A 98 -8.27 17.71 -8.12
C ALA A 98 -6.89 18.39 -8.12
N GLY A 99 -6.16 18.33 -9.22
CA GLY A 99 -4.83 18.90 -9.36
C GLY A 99 -4.13 18.38 -10.60
N LYS A 100 -2.85 18.66 -10.68
CA LYS A 100 -1.99 18.22 -11.79
C LYS A 100 -0.77 17.49 -11.24
N ILE A 101 -0.27 16.54 -12.00
CA ILE A 101 0.95 15.82 -11.68
C ILE A 101 1.81 15.68 -12.93
N ALA A 102 3.12 15.91 -12.79
CA ALA A 102 4.04 15.78 -13.89
C ALA A 102 4.35 14.30 -14.17
N ARG A 103 4.53 13.96 -15.43
CA ARG A 103 4.86 12.58 -15.82
C ARG A 103 6.17 12.11 -15.21
N SER A 104 7.13 13.01 -15.00
CA SER A 104 8.40 12.68 -14.31
C SER A 104 8.17 12.19 -12.88
N GLU A 105 7.20 12.75 -12.17
CA GLU A 105 6.83 12.28 -10.82
C GLU A 105 6.19 10.89 -10.87
N LEU A 106 5.36 10.63 -11.88
CA LEU A 106 4.78 9.32 -12.11
C LEU A 106 5.85 8.27 -12.40
N THR A 107 6.88 8.62 -13.15
CA THR A 107 8.01 7.74 -13.43
C THR A 107 8.77 7.38 -12.15
N LYS A 108 8.99 8.33 -11.24
CA LYS A 108 9.60 8.06 -9.93
C LYS A 108 8.76 7.09 -9.10
N ILE A 109 7.45 7.27 -9.09
CA ILE A 109 6.51 6.37 -8.39
C ILE A 109 6.58 4.97 -9.01
N ALA A 110 6.61 4.88 -10.33
CA ALA A 110 6.71 3.62 -11.05
C ALA A 110 8.00 2.87 -10.69
N GLU A 111 9.12 3.55 -10.58
CA GLU A 111 10.40 2.95 -10.14
C GLU A 111 10.28 2.35 -8.75
N LEU A 112 9.64 3.06 -7.82
CA LEU A 112 9.44 2.57 -6.46
C LEU A 112 8.55 1.33 -6.39
N LYS A 113 7.60 1.21 -7.31
CA LYS A 113 6.63 0.11 -7.32
C LYS A 113 6.96 -1.02 -8.29
N MET A 114 8.07 -0.95 -9.02
CA MET A 114 8.41 -1.98 -10.03
C MET A 114 8.36 -3.41 -9.48
N ALA A 115 8.76 -3.60 -8.22
CA ALA A 115 8.73 -4.92 -7.57
C ALA A 115 7.31 -5.51 -7.45
N ASP A 116 6.29 -4.65 -7.36
CA ASP A 116 4.90 -5.06 -7.16
C ASP A 116 4.06 -4.98 -8.44
N LEU A 117 4.60 -4.37 -9.50
CA LEU A 117 3.85 -4.16 -10.74
C LEU A 117 4.09 -5.29 -11.73
N ASN A 118 3.05 -5.59 -12.52
CA ASN A 118 3.11 -6.53 -13.63
C ASN A 118 3.52 -5.81 -14.92
N ALA A 119 4.57 -5.02 -14.86
CA ALA A 119 5.10 -4.28 -16.00
C ALA A 119 6.45 -4.87 -16.43
N ASN A 120 6.68 -4.91 -17.74
CA ASN A 120 7.93 -5.44 -18.29
C ASN A 120 9.06 -4.40 -18.27
N ASP A 121 8.72 -3.12 -18.36
CA ASP A 121 9.68 -2.02 -18.35
C ASP A 121 9.12 -0.79 -17.63
N LEU A 122 9.98 0.23 -17.45
CA LEU A 122 9.62 1.45 -16.74
C LEU A 122 8.52 2.25 -17.44
N ASP A 123 8.52 2.29 -18.77
CA ASP A 123 7.49 3.01 -19.53
C ASP A 123 6.11 2.41 -19.30
N GLN A 124 6.01 1.09 -19.30
CA GLN A 124 4.74 0.39 -19.02
C GLN A 124 4.30 0.62 -17.58
N ALA A 125 5.24 0.57 -16.62
CA ALA A 125 4.95 0.88 -15.24
C ALA A 125 4.44 2.32 -15.08
N THR A 126 5.05 3.29 -15.77
CA THR A 126 4.61 4.68 -15.76
C THR A 126 3.17 4.82 -16.30
N LYS A 127 2.82 4.09 -17.34
CA LYS A 127 1.46 4.09 -17.89
C LYS A 127 0.44 3.55 -16.89
N ILE A 128 0.79 2.50 -16.13
CA ILE A 128 -0.07 1.96 -15.09
C ILE A 128 -0.33 3.01 -14.01
N ILE A 129 0.69 3.69 -13.54
CA ILE A 129 0.58 4.74 -12.53
C ILE A 129 -0.19 5.95 -13.08
N GLU A 130 0.03 6.31 -14.34
CA GLU A 130 -0.70 7.39 -15.02
C GLU A 130 -2.21 7.11 -15.04
N GLY A 131 -2.60 5.87 -15.35
CA GLY A 131 -3.99 5.46 -15.30
C GLY A 131 -4.60 5.62 -13.91
N SER A 132 -3.85 5.25 -12.86
CA SER A 132 -4.27 5.44 -11.47
C SER A 132 -4.45 6.92 -11.14
N ALA A 133 -3.52 7.78 -11.58
CA ALA A 133 -3.62 9.23 -11.36
C ALA A 133 -4.86 9.82 -12.02
N ARG A 134 -5.15 9.43 -13.25
CA ARG A 134 -6.36 9.86 -13.97
C ARG A 134 -7.63 9.41 -13.26
N SER A 135 -7.65 8.19 -12.74
CA SER A 135 -8.80 7.68 -11.99
C SER A 135 -9.03 8.43 -10.68
N MET A 136 -8.01 9.10 -10.15
CA MET A 136 -8.10 9.96 -8.97
C MET A 136 -8.54 11.39 -9.31
N GLY A 137 -8.72 11.69 -10.60
CA GLY A 137 -9.10 13.01 -11.05
C GLY A 137 -7.94 14.00 -11.23
N LEU A 138 -6.72 13.49 -11.41
CA LEU A 138 -5.54 14.31 -11.65
C LEU A 138 -5.28 14.43 -13.16
N GLU A 139 -4.81 15.61 -13.57
CA GLU A 139 -4.32 15.85 -14.92
C GLU A 139 -2.82 15.50 -14.97
N VAL A 140 -2.45 14.71 -15.95
CA VAL A 140 -1.04 14.36 -16.19
C VAL A 140 -0.45 15.37 -17.17
N THR A 141 0.60 16.08 -16.73
CA THR A 141 1.32 17.02 -17.58
C THR A 141 2.63 16.42 -18.08
N GLU A 142 3.04 16.82 -19.26
CA GLU A 142 4.36 16.46 -19.77
C GLU A 142 5.44 17.29 -19.04
N GLY A 143 6.46 16.60 -18.53
CA GLY A 143 7.50 17.32 -17.81
C GLY A 143 8.53 16.47 -17.15
#